data_09602237f3f76a56820c088130051af2
#
_entry.id   09602237f3f76a56820c088130051af2
#
_cell.length_a   1.000
_cell.length_b   1.000
_cell.length_c   1.000
_cell.angle_alpha   90.00
_cell.angle_beta   90.00
_cell.angle_gamma   90.00
#
_symmetry.space_group_name_H-M   'P 1'
#
loop_
_entity.id
_entity.type
_entity.pdbx_description
1 polymer ?
#
loop_
_entity_poly.entity_id
_entity_poly.type
_entity_poly.pdbx_seq_one_letter_code
_entity_poly.pdbx_strand_id
1 'polypeptide(L)'
;NGLYRYRMRDCIRIIDKYNELPLIQFQYRLNQMAEIIDDHTEESAFTKTAMDTALQLGLDLVDYSVYPDRDAPLPRYVYFMEFAHMPEGITREQIRTVVHKNLEKYSPDIKEYIKKGIGAPTELHILQPETYMLYHDLMVFKGRNPAQVKPVHIIINEFHYRFFSKLIEEEWEK
;
A
#
# COMPACT_ATOMS: atom_id res chain seq x y z
N ASN A 1 2.22 22.44 24.58
CA ASN A 1 2.39 21.78 23.28
C ASN A 1 2.04 22.64 22.06
N GLY A 2 1.40 23.80 22.17
CA GLY A 2 1.27 24.81 21.10
C GLY A 2 0.50 24.42 19.82
N LEU A 3 -0.09 23.23 19.75
CA LEU A 3 -0.86 22.77 18.59
C LEU A 3 -2.32 23.20 18.74
N TYR A 4 -2.63 24.39 18.26
CA TYR A 4 -4.00 24.89 18.18
C TYR A 4 -4.55 24.67 16.76
N ARG A 5 -5.77 24.09 16.64
CA ARG A 5 -6.44 23.82 15.36
C ARG A 5 -5.60 22.97 14.38
N TYR A 6 -4.85 22.01 14.91
CA TYR A 6 -4.08 21.09 14.10
C TYR A 6 -5.00 20.15 13.34
N ARG A 7 -4.87 20.09 12.01
CA ARG A 7 -5.59 19.13 11.16
C ARG A 7 -4.94 17.75 11.32
N MET A 8 -5.57 16.87 12.09
CA MET A 8 -5.12 15.47 12.24
C MET A 8 -5.38 14.63 11.00
N ARG A 9 -6.21 15.13 10.07
CA ARG A 9 -6.66 14.43 8.86
C ARG A 9 -7.49 13.17 9.15
N ASP A 10 -8.04 13.06 10.33
CA ASP A 10 -8.95 11.98 10.67
C ASP A 10 -10.36 12.33 10.16
N CYS A 11 -10.99 11.38 9.50
CA CYS A 11 -12.39 11.43 9.14
C CYS A 11 -13.20 10.73 10.22
N ILE A 12 -14.18 11.43 10.77
CA ILE A 12 -15.04 10.94 11.84
C ILE A 12 -16.51 11.04 11.41
N ARG A 13 -17.32 10.12 11.92
CA ARG A 13 -18.78 10.18 11.83
C ARG A 13 -19.33 10.57 13.19
N ILE A 14 -20.22 11.56 13.24
CA ILE A 14 -21.02 11.85 14.44
C ILE A 14 -22.16 10.83 14.44
N ILE A 15 -22.19 9.99 15.46
CA ILE A 15 -23.18 8.90 15.60
C ILE A 15 -24.30 9.24 16.59
N ASP A 16 -24.03 10.13 17.58
CA ASP A 16 -24.97 10.53 18.61
C ASP A 16 -24.42 11.74 19.38
N LYS A 17 -25.13 12.16 20.43
CA LYS A 17 -24.71 13.18 21.41
C LYS A 17 -24.81 12.64 22.84
N TYR A 18 -23.81 12.95 23.63
CA TYR A 18 -23.86 12.81 25.08
C TYR A 18 -23.90 14.22 25.69
N ASN A 19 -25.08 14.64 26.18
CA ASN A 19 -25.36 16.03 26.47
C ASN A 19 -25.09 16.93 25.27
N GLU A 20 -24.21 17.94 25.41
CA GLU A 20 -23.79 18.84 24.31
C GLU A 20 -22.55 18.33 23.55
N LEU A 21 -21.97 17.18 23.95
CA LEU A 21 -20.77 16.62 23.32
C LEU A 21 -21.16 15.61 22.22
N PRO A 22 -20.60 15.74 21.01
CA PRO A 22 -20.83 14.75 19.98
C PRO A 22 -20.15 13.42 20.32
N LEU A 23 -20.87 12.32 20.20
CA LEU A 23 -20.29 10.99 20.15
C LEU A 23 -19.78 10.73 18.74
N ILE A 24 -18.47 10.48 18.63
CA ILE A 24 -17.81 10.32 17.37
C ILE A 24 -17.35 8.88 17.17
N GLN A 25 -17.46 8.40 15.94
CA GLN A 25 -16.86 7.16 15.48
C GLN A 25 -15.77 7.52 14.49
N PHE A 26 -14.53 7.04 14.75
CA PHE A 26 -13.46 7.14 13.79
C PHE A 26 -13.80 6.31 12.55
N GLN A 27 -13.62 6.86 11.35
CA GLN A 27 -13.82 6.16 10.08
C GLN A 27 -12.47 5.78 9.46
N TYR A 28 -11.70 6.77 9.04
CA TYR A 28 -10.40 6.58 8.41
C TYR A 28 -9.54 7.84 8.53
N ARG A 29 -8.28 7.73 8.12
CA ARG A 29 -7.36 8.87 8.02
C ARG A 29 -7.10 9.19 6.55
N LEU A 30 -7.26 10.45 6.15
CA LEU A 30 -7.20 10.91 4.75
C LEU A 30 -5.90 10.54 3.99
N ASN A 31 -4.82 10.24 4.70
CA ASN A 31 -3.55 9.82 4.07
C ASN A 31 -3.36 8.29 4.08
N GLN A 32 -4.38 7.52 4.43
CA GLN A 32 -4.37 6.06 4.48
C GLN A 32 -5.31 5.46 3.44
N MET A 33 -5.54 6.20 2.37
CA MET A 33 -6.36 5.75 1.25
C MET A 33 -5.62 6.03 -0.05
N ALA A 34 -5.81 5.18 -1.02
CA ALA A 34 -5.41 5.39 -2.40
C ALA A 34 -6.63 5.17 -3.32
N GLU A 35 -6.58 5.78 -4.47
CA GLU A 35 -7.56 5.58 -5.53
C GLU A 35 -6.83 5.58 -6.86
N ILE A 36 -7.27 4.79 -7.80
CA ILE A 36 -6.80 4.83 -9.18
C ILE A 36 -7.83 5.50 -10.11
N ILE A 37 -9.10 5.38 -9.78
CA ILE A 37 -10.21 6.03 -10.50
C ILE A 37 -11.11 6.73 -9.47
N ASP A 38 -11.92 5.96 -8.72
CA ASP A 38 -12.95 6.44 -7.78
C ASP A 38 -13.18 5.41 -6.65
N ASP A 39 -12.20 4.55 -6.40
CA ASP A 39 -12.36 3.35 -5.57
C ASP A 39 -12.13 3.57 -4.07
N HIS A 40 -11.49 4.66 -3.68
CA HIS A 40 -11.22 5.00 -2.27
C HIS A 40 -10.72 3.81 -1.42
N THR A 41 -9.74 3.05 -1.96
CA THR A 41 -9.21 1.85 -1.31
C THR A 41 -8.39 2.20 -0.07
N GLU A 42 -8.77 1.68 1.09
CA GLU A 42 -8.07 1.92 2.35
C GLU A 42 -6.75 1.14 2.44
N GLU A 43 -5.78 1.67 3.19
CA GLU A 43 -4.51 0.99 3.50
C GLU A 43 -4.75 -0.41 4.10
N SER A 44 -5.81 -0.57 4.89
CA SER A 44 -6.21 -1.85 5.50
C SER A 44 -6.50 -2.94 4.46
N ALA A 45 -7.05 -2.57 3.29
CA ALA A 45 -7.30 -3.49 2.18
C ALA A 45 -5.99 -3.94 1.53
N PHE A 46 -5.06 -3.02 1.35
CA PHE A 46 -3.72 -3.33 0.83
C PHE A 46 -2.93 -4.23 1.79
N THR A 47 -2.98 -3.94 3.10
CA THR A 47 -2.34 -4.76 4.14
C THR A 47 -2.88 -6.20 4.11
N LYS A 48 -4.20 -6.36 4.14
CA LYS A 48 -4.84 -7.68 4.09
C LYS A 48 -4.48 -8.43 2.80
N THR A 49 -4.45 -7.72 1.67
CA THR A 49 -4.03 -8.28 0.38
C THR A 49 -2.61 -8.86 0.45
N ALA A 50 -1.65 -8.08 0.96
CA ALA A 50 -0.26 -8.50 1.07
C ALA A 50 -0.10 -9.68 2.04
N MET A 51 -0.71 -9.60 3.22
CA MET A 51 -0.66 -10.66 4.25
C MET A 51 -1.33 -11.96 3.80
N ASP A 52 -2.53 -11.88 3.20
CA ASP A 52 -3.23 -13.08 2.70
C ASP A 52 -2.45 -13.72 1.55
N THR A 53 -1.80 -12.92 0.70
CA THR A 53 -0.95 -13.44 -0.38
C THR A 53 0.24 -14.20 0.17
N ALA A 54 0.94 -13.61 1.14
CA ALA A 54 2.07 -14.25 1.80
C ALA A 54 1.65 -15.57 2.48
N LEU A 55 0.55 -15.54 3.23
CA LEU A 55 0.02 -16.73 3.90
C LEU A 55 -0.37 -17.84 2.92
N GLN A 56 -1.07 -17.50 1.82
CA GLN A 56 -1.55 -18.50 0.84
C GLN A 56 -0.41 -19.16 0.09
N LEU A 57 0.70 -18.45 -0.13
CA LEU A 57 1.85 -18.94 -0.86
C LEU A 57 3.01 -19.40 0.03
N GLY A 58 2.88 -19.30 1.35
CA GLY A 58 3.93 -19.66 2.31
C GLY A 58 5.17 -18.77 2.20
N LEU A 59 4.99 -17.46 1.91
CA LEU A 59 6.07 -16.50 1.73
C LEU A 59 6.30 -15.70 3.01
N ASP A 60 7.57 -15.43 3.34
CA ASP A 60 7.97 -14.59 4.46
C ASP A 60 8.01 -13.12 4.04
N LEU A 61 6.84 -12.46 4.09
CA LEU A 61 6.71 -11.04 3.75
C LEU A 61 7.42 -10.18 4.80
N VAL A 62 8.40 -9.37 4.38
CA VAL A 62 9.03 -8.35 5.22
C VAL A 62 8.14 -7.12 5.31
N ASP A 63 7.79 -6.54 4.15
CA ASP A 63 6.89 -5.40 4.06
C ASP A 63 6.41 -5.18 2.61
N TYR A 64 5.53 -4.19 2.42
CA TYR A 64 5.00 -3.85 1.12
C TYR A 64 4.76 -2.34 0.99
N SER A 65 4.73 -1.86 -0.26
CA SER A 65 4.26 -0.53 -0.63
C SER A 65 3.37 -0.63 -1.86
N VAL A 66 2.40 0.26 -1.98
CA VAL A 66 1.48 0.32 -3.13
C VAL A 66 1.54 1.70 -3.76
N TYR A 67 1.70 1.74 -5.06
CA TYR A 67 1.63 2.95 -5.88
C TYR A 67 0.36 2.93 -6.72
N PRO A 68 -0.51 3.95 -6.61
CA PRO A 68 -1.65 4.12 -7.49
C PRO A 68 -1.17 4.73 -8.82
N ASP A 69 -0.96 3.91 -9.82
CA ASP A 69 -0.53 4.33 -11.15
C ASP A 69 -1.74 4.81 -11.97
N ARG A 70 -2.06 6.10 -11.79
CA ARG A 70 -3.18 6.78 -12.45
C ARG A 70 -2.85 7.23 -13.86
N ASP A 71 -1.56 7.39 -14.15
CA ASP A 71 -1.07 7.94 -15.42
C ASP A 71 -0.85 6.84 -16.48
N ALA A 72 -0.98 5.57 -16.08
CA ALA A 72 -0.96 4.45 -17.01
C ALA A 72 -2.14 4.56 -18.00
N PRO A 73 -2.00 4.04 -19.24
CA PRO A 73 -3.11 4.00 -20.22
C PRO A 73 -4.39 3.35 -19.67
N LEU A 74 -4.24 2.38 -18.77
CA LEU A 74 -5.29 1.83 -17.92
C LEU A 74 -4.79 1.90 -16.47
N PRO A 75 -5.41 2.74 -15.61
CA PRO A 75 -5.03 2.88 -14.21
C PRO A 75 -4.99 1.56 -13.46
N ARG A 76 -4.03 1.42 -12.54
CA ARG A 76 -3.83 0.18 -11.78
C ARG A 76 -3.09 0.45 -10.47
N TYR A 77 -3.14 -0.52 -9.57
CA TYR A 77 -2.25 -0.55 -8.42
C TYR A 77 -0.98 -1.33 -8.74
N VAL A 78 0.16 -0.79 -8.32
CA VAL A 78 1.48 -1.42 -8.43
C VAL A 78 1.96 -1.76 -7.02
N TYR A 79 2.14 -3.04 -6.72
CA TYR A 79 2.72 -3.50 -5.46
C TYR A 79 4.23 -3.60 -5.57
N PHE A 80 4.92 -3.13 -4.56
CA PHE A 80 6.32 -3.38 -4.28
C PHE A 80 6.37 -4.23 -3.02
N MET A 81 6.89 -5.45 -3.09
CA MET A 81 6.92 -6.39 -1.97
C MET A 81 8.33 -6.89 -1.71
N GLU A 82 8.75 -6.88 -0.45
CA GLU A 82 10.00 -7.48 -0.01
C GLU A 82 9.72 -8.76 0.76
N PHE A 83 10.45 -9.82 0.44
CA PHE A 83 10.40 -11.09 1.14
C PHE A 83 11.73 -11.36 1.84
N ALA A 84 11.70 -11.97 3.04
CA ALA A 84 12.90 -12.29 3.80
C ALA A 84 13.83 -13.24 3.05
N HIS A 85 13.23 -14.13 2.25
CA HIS A 85 13.94 -15.04 1.35
C HIS A 85 13.26 -15.01 -0.01
N MET A 86 14.08 -15.12 -1.06
CA MET A 86 13.56 -15.23 -2.43
C MET A 86 12.69 -16.49 -2.54
N PRO A 87 11.43 -16.37 -3.02
CA PRO A 87 10.53 -17.51 -3.09
C PRO A 87 11.05 -18.57 -4.08
N GLU A 88 11.31 -19.78 -3.59
CA GLU A 88 11.72 -20.89 -4.46
C GLU A 88 10.50 -21.56 -5.09
N GLY A 89 10.59 -21.87 -6.40
CA GLY A 89 9.56 -22.61 -7.13
C GLY A 89 8.25 -21.85 -7.37
N ILE A 90 8.19 -20.58 -7.05
CA ILE A 90 7.04 -19.68 -7.29
C ILE A 90 7.49 -18.55 -8.21
N THR A 91 6.75 -18.29 -9.28
CA THR A 91 7.06 -17.20 -10.19
C THR A 91 6.43 -15.88 -9.74
N ARG A 92 7.01 -14.75 -10.14
CA ARG A 92 6.43 -13.41 -9.93
C ARG A 92 4.97 -13.35 -10.41
N GLU A 93 4.69 -13.94 -11.56
CA GLU A 93 3.36 -13.95 -12.15
C GLU A 93 2.33 -14.71 -11.29
N GLN A 94 2.75 -15.81 -10.64
CA GLN A 94 1.91 -16.52 -9.70
C GLN A 94 1.60 -15.66 -8.47
N ILE A 95 2.61 -14.99 -7.91
CA ILE A 95 2.43 -14.06 -6.79
C ILE A 95 1.50 -12.92 -7.20
N ARG A 96 1.76 -12.28 -8.35
CA ARG A 96 0.94 -11.20 -8.91
C ARG A 96 -0.52 -11.60 -9.06
N THR A 97 -0.76 -12.80 -9.55
CA THR A 97 -2.13 -13.32 -9.73
C THR A 97 -2.86 -13.46 -8.40
N VAL A 98 -2.18 -13.93 -7.35
CA VAL A 98 -2.77 -14.05 -6.02
C VAL A 98 -2.97 -12.68 -5.38
N VAL A 99 -2.00 -11.75 -5.50
CA VAL A 99 -2.15 -10.35 -5.07
C VAL A 99 -3.39 -9.73 -5.70
N HIS A 100 -3.54 -9.87 -7.01
CA HIS A 100 -4.67 -9.30 -7.72
C HIS A 100 -6.02 -9.86 -7.24
N LYS A 101 -6.15 -11.19 -7.10
CA LYS A 101 -7.36 -11.83 -6.59
C LYS A 101 -7.71 -11.39 -5.15
N ASN A 102 -6.69 -11.25 -4.29
CA ASN A 102 -6.90 -10.80 -2.92
C ASN A 102 -7.29 -9.31 -2.90
N LEU A 103 -6.73 -8.48 -3.79
CA LEU A 103 -7.14 -7.08 -3.89
C LEU A 103 -8.60 -6.94 -4.34
N GLU A 104 -9.04 -7.70 -5.35
CA GLU A 104 -10.46 -7.74 -5.76
C GLU A 104 -11.42 -8.13 -4.63
N LYS A 105 -10.97 -8.98 -3.69
CA LYS A 105 -11.74 -9.39 -2.51
C LYS A 105 -11.94 -8.23 -1.53
N TYR A 106 -10.91 -7.40 -1.33
CA TYR A 106 -10.92 -6.30 -0.34
C TYR A 106 -11.29 -4.94 -0.93
N SER A 107 -11.21 -4.79 -2.27
CA SER A 107 -11.62 -3.61 -3.03
C SER A 107 -12.39 -4.06 -4.28
N PRO A 108 -13.70 -4.34 -4.16
CA PRO A 108 -14.52 -4.88 -5.26
C PRO A 108 -14.60 -3.98 -6.49
N ASP A 109 -14.42 -2.68 -6.35
CA ASP A 109 -14.45 -1.72 -7.45
C ASP A 109 -13.38 -2.01 -8.51
N ILE A 110 -12.23 -2.54 -8.08
CA ILE A 110 -11.13 -2.94 -8.99
C ILE A 110 -11.61 -3.96 -10.03
N LYS A 111 -12.38 -4.95 -9.57
CA LYS A 111 -12.98 -5.95 -10.47
C LYS A 111 -13.93 -5.34 -11.49
N GLU A 112 -14.73 -4.39 -11.08
CA GLU A 112 -15.67 -3.69 -11.97
C GLU A 112 -14.94 -2.81 -12.98
N TYR A 113 -13.85 -2.14 -12.60
CA TYR A 113 -13.04 -1.35 -13.52
C TYR A 113 -12.41 -2.19 -14.64
N ILE A 114 -11.92 -3.38 -14.29
CA ILE A 114 -11.34 -4.31 -15.26
C ILE A 114 -12.42 -4.81 -16.23
N LYS A 115 -13.59 -5.22 -15.71
CA LYS A 115 -14.71 -5.64 -16.57
C LYS A 115 -15.18 -4.56 -17.52
N LYS A 116 -15.14 -3.31 -17.09
CA LYS A 116 -15.51 -2.13 -17.91
C LYS A 116 -14.40 -1.71 -18.89
N GLY A 117 -13.20 -2.30 -18.81
CA GLY A 117 -12.05 -1.94 -19.62
C GLY A 117 -11.47 -0.56 -19.32
N ILE A 118 -11.70 -0.02 -18.11
CA ILE A 118 -11.20 1.29 -17.66
C ILE A 118 -10.08 1.18 -16.63
N GLY A 119 -9.75 -0.01 -16.18
CA GLY A 119 -8.62 -0.31 -15.29
C GLY A 119 -7.86 -1.55 -15.76
N ALA A 120 -6.63 -1.71 -15.29
CA ALA A 120 -5.78 -2.87 -15.56
C ALA A 120 -5.59 -3.75 -14.32
N PRO A 121 -5.25 -5.03 -14.49
CA PRO A 121 -4.84 -5.89 -13.37
C PRO A 121 -3.67 -5.29 -12.62
N THR A 122 -3.63 -5.59 -11.32
CA THR A 122 -2.54 -5.19 -10.41
C THR A 122 -1.19 -5.63 -10.95
N GLU A 123 -0.21 -4.77 -10.86
CA GLU A 123 1.19 -5.06 -11.16
C GLU A 123 1.96 -5.37 -9.87
N LEU A 124 3.03 -6.16 -9.98
CA LEU A 124 3.88 -6.54 -8.85
C LEU A 124 5.35 -6.41 -9.23
N HIS A 125 6.09 -5.74 -8.36
CA HIS A 125 7.56 -5.75 -8.35
C HIS A 125 8.04 -6.37 -7.04
N ILE A 126 9.01 -7.27 -7.13
CA ILE A 126 9.69 -7.83 -5.98
C ILE A 126 10.92 -6.97 -5.71
N LEU A 127 11.07 -6.55 -4.48
CA LEU A 127 12.17 -5.71 -4.05
C LEU A 127 13.38 -6.54 -3.66
N GLN A 128 14.56 -5.95 -3.81
CA GLN A 128 15.81 -6.51 -3.29
C GLN A 128 15.71 -6.66 -1.77
N PRO A 129 16.36 -7.69 -1.21
CA PRO A 129 16.44 -7.85 0.25
C PRO A 129 16.97 -6.58 0.93
N GLU A 130 16.48 -6.32 2.15
CA GLU A 130 16.88 -5.18 2.98
C GLU A 130 16.44 -3.80 2.45
N THR A 131 15.57 -3.73 1.46
CA THR A 131 15.08 -2.47 0.89
C THR A 131 14.38 -1.61 1.94
N TYR A 132 13.50 -2.18 2.79
CA TYR A 132 12.82 -1.42 3.84
C TYR A 132 13.77 -1.02 4.98
N MET A 133 14.79 -1.80 5.27
CA MET A 133 15.84 -1.39 6.19
C MET A 133 16.64 -0.21 5.64
N LEU A 134 17.03 -0.26 4.36
CA LEU A 134 17.70 0.85 3.68
C LEU A 134 16.82 2.11 3.65
N TYR A 135 15.52 1.96 3.42
CA TYR A 135 14.58 3.08 3.50
C TYR A 135 14.55 3.71 4.90
N HIS A 136 14.47 2.90 5.95
CA HIS A 136 14.52 3.35 7.34
C HIS A 136 15.78 4.17 7.59
N ASP A 137 16.95 3.63 7.25
CA ASP A 137 18.25 4.28 7.49
C ASP A 137 18.40 5.58 6.70
N LEU A 138 17.89 5.62 5.47
CA LEU A 138 17.84 6.84 4.68
C LEU A 138 16.98 7.93 5.35
N MET A 139 15.84 7.56 5.95
CA MET A 139 14.99 8.52 6.66
C MET A 139 15.65 9.03 7.93
N VAL A 140 16.35 8.16 8.66
CA VAL A 140 17.14 8.55 9.83
C VAL A 140 18.27 9.48 9.42
N PHE A 141 19.01 9.17 8.36
CA PHE A 141 20.05 10.05 7.81
C PHE A 141 19.50 11.43 7.42
N LYS A 142 18.27 11.49 6.92
CA LYS A 142 17.56 12.75 6.63
C LYS A 142 17.04 13.47 7.88
N GLY A 143 17.40 13.01 9.08
CA GLY A 143 17.07 13.66 10.34
C GLY A 143 15.76 13.24 10.98
N ARG A 144 15.14 12.14 10.52
CA ARG A 144 13.98 11.58 11.21
C ARG A 144 14.40 10.82 12.46
N ASN A 145 13.58 10.90 13.50
CA ASN A 145 13.78 10.07 14.69
C ASN A 145 13.60 8.58 14.32
N PRO A 146 14.60 7.70 14.60
CA PRO A 146 14.53 6.27 14.24
C PRO A 146 13.24 5.58 14.72
N ALA A 147 12.80 5.88 15.95
CA ALA A 147 11.60 5.28 16.52
C ALA A 147 10.28 5.77 15.86
N GLN A 148 10.35 6.76 14.97
CA GLN A 148 9.19 7.36 14.29
C GLN A 148 9.17 7.15 12.78
N VAL A 149 10.19 6.51 12.22
CA VAL A 149 10.18 6.13 10.82
C VAL A 149 9.20 4.97 10.66
N LYS A 150 8.17 5.20 9.87
CA LYS A 150 7.18 4.16 9.52
C LYS A 150 7.37 3.75 8.07
N PRO A 151 7.10 2.49 7.72
CA PRO A 151 7.00 2.06 6.34
C PRO A 151 6.02 2.93 5.55
N VAL A 152 6.24 3.05 4.26
CA VAL A 152 5.35 3.79 3.35
C VAL A 152 4.49 2.78 2.64
N HIS A 153 3.32 2.46 3.20
CA HIS A 153 2.41 1.50 2.57
C HIS A 153 1.67 2.08 1.36
N ILE A 154 1.42 3.39 1.34
CA ILE A 154 0.86 4.07 0.17
C ILE A 154 1.85 5.10 -0.34
N ILE A 155 2.33 4.91 -1.55
CA ILE A 155 3.26 5.81 -2.23
C ILE A 155 2.46 6.97 -2.85
N ILE A 156 2.63 8.17 -2.31
CA ILE A 156 1.93 9.38 -2.75
C ILE A 156 2.85 10.44 -3.37
N ASN A 157 4.15 10.19 -3.39
CA ASN A 157 5.11 11.18 -3.90
C ASN A 157 6.23 10.51 -4.71
N GLU A 158 6.80 11.30 -5.61
CA GLU A 158 7.83 10.90 -6.55
C GLU A 158 9.11 10.37 -5.89
N PHE A 159 9.49 10.92 -4.73
CA PHE A 159 10.68 10.46 -4.02
C PHE A 159 10.56 9.00 -3.60
N HIS A 160 9.42 8.61 -3.00
CA HIS A 160 9.19 7.23 -2.58
C HIS A 160 9.07 6.30 -3.79
N TYR A 161 8.35 6.72 -4.83
CA TYR A 161 8.25 5.93 -6.06
C TYR A 161 9.61 5.64 -6.67
N ARG A 162 10.45 6.67 -6.85
CA ARG A 162 11.81 6.51 -7.38
C ARG A 162 12.71 5.67 -6.49
N PHE A 163 12.55 5.77 -5.17
CA PHE A 163 13.32 4.95 -4.23
C PHE A 163 13.03 3.46 -4.45
N PHE A 164 11.77 3.05 -4.36
CA PHE A 164 11.39 1.65 -4.52
C PHE A 164 11.63 1.12 -5.93
N SER A 165 11.35 1.91 -6.97
CA SER A 165 11.56 1.51 -8.37
C SER A 165 13.03 1.24 -8.74
N LYS A 166 13.99 1.80 -7.99
CA LYS A 166 15.42 1.55 -8.20
C LYS A 166 15.94 0.29 -7.50
N LEU A 167 15.14 -0.28 -6.62
CA LEU A 167 15.52 -1.43 -5.79
C LEU A 167 14.67 -2.66 -6.12
N ILE A 168 14.17 -2.71 -7.36
CA ILE A 168 13.49 -3.89 -7.89
C ILE A 168 14.52 -4.97 -8.17
N GLU A 169 14.22 -6.23 -7.83
CA GLU A 169 15.05 -7.38 -8.11
C GLU A 169 14.88 -7.82 -9.57
N GLU A 170 15.85 -7.48 -10.42
CA GLU A 170 15.78 -7.68 -11.87
C GLU A 170 15.69 -9.15 -12.30
N GLU A 171 16.19 -10.09 -11.51
CA GLU A 171 16.11 -11.52 -11.81
C GLU A 171 14.66 -12.03 -11.81
N TRP A 172 13.77 -11.37 -11.09
CA TRP A 172 12.36 -11.69 -11.02
C TRP A 172 11.47 -10.95 -12.02
N GLU A 173 12.01 -9.95 -12.69
CA GLU A 173 11.30 -9.22 -13.73
C GLU A 173 11.28 -9.96 -15.09
N LYS A 174 12.09 -10.99 -15.23
CA LYS A 174 12.20 -11.83 -16.44
C LYS A 174 11.22 -12.99 -16.38
#